data_d24483caad177be3e41022da1dcd03d8
#
_entry.id   d24483caad177be3e41022da1dcd03d8
#
_cell.length_a   1.000
_cell.length_b   1.000
_cell.length_c   1.000
_cell.angle_alpha   90.00
_cell.angle_beta   90.00
_cell.angle_gamma   90.00
#
_symmetry.space_group_name_H-M   'P 1'
#
loop_
_entity.id
_entity.type
_entity.pdbx_description
1 polymer ?
#
loop_
_entity_poly.entity_id
_entity_poly.type
_entity_poly.pdbx_seq_one_letter_code
_entity_poly.pdbx_strand_id
1 'polypeptide(L)'
;MPNPSPARMHDFEVVSNEEIAEGIFSLVILAPRLASALKPGQFVNIRVPGDASELLRIPLSYVSADAEHGTVEIWYAVVGNATRRMSQWKPSFTSDLLGPGGRGWKAPEGTKRALVVGGGIGVPPVLCLARELVSAGVAVDACVGAASASKLVGLEDFRALGCDQVCVATDDGSAGACGFCTDPASELLAAGGYNYVATCGPGVMMSKVAAAAAEAGVYCEASLERMMSCGFGACSTCNVETTDGMQGACMCGPVFDASKVVVW
;
A
#
# COMPACT_ATOMS: atom_id res chain seq x y z
N MET A 1 -19.72 -4.37 12.24
CA MET A 1 -18.28 -4.71 12.15
C MET A 1 -17.56 -4.06 13.33
N PRO A 2 -16.59 -4.70 14.00
CA PRO A 2 -15.87 -4.05 15.09
C PRO A 2 -15.16 -2.80 14.56
N ASN A 3 -15.23 -1.71 15.33
CA ASN A 3 -14.48 -0.50 15.02
C ASN A 3 -12.97 -0.83 14.97
N PRO A 4 -12.20 -0.21 14.04
CA PRO A 4 -10.75 -0.32 14.09
C PRO A 4 -10.25 0.15 15.45
N SER A 5 -9.13 -0.39 15.89
CA SER A 5 -8.46 0.13 17.10
C SER A 5 -8.26 1.64 16.94
N PRO A 6 -8.54 2.45 17.97
CA PRO A 6 -8.40 3.89 17.84
C PRO A 6 -6.94 4.23 17.50
N ALA A 7 -6.76 5.03 16.45
CA ALA A 7 -5.45 5.54 16.09
C ALA A 7 -4.86 6.33 17.27
N ARG A 8 -3.57 6.13 17.55
CA ARG A 8 -2.85 6.78 18.65
C ARG A 8 -1.70 7.61 18.12
N MET A 9 -1.29 8.59 18.89
CA MET A 9 -0.07 9.34 18.63
C MET A 9 1.15 8.50 19.06
N HIS A 10 2.14 8.48 18.19
CA HIS A 10 3.43 7.84 18.44
C HIS A 10 4.54 8.80 18.06
N ASP A 11 5.46 9.05 18.99
CA ASP A 11 6.74 9.66 18.64
C ASP A 11 7.61 8.61 17.95
N PHE A 12 8.44 9.05 17.01
CA PHE A 12 9.40 8.20 16.33
C PHE A 12 10.73 8.91 16.11
N GLU A 13 11.76 8.12 15.91
CA GLU A 13 13.08 8.54 15.48
C GLU A 13 13.40 7.90 14.11
N VAL A 14 14.01 8.66 13.21
CA VAL A 14 14.48 8.17 11.92
C VAL A 14 15.73 7.33 12.13
N VAL A 15 15.70 6.08 11.67
CA VAL A 15 16.84 5.17 11.63
C VAL A 15 17.61 5.33 10.33
N SER A 16 16.90 5.32 9.19
CA SER A 16 17.46 5.58 7.86
C SER A 16 16.41 6.21 6.96
N ASN A 17 16.87 6.89 5.91
CA ASN A 17 16.02 7.48 4.89
C ASN A 17 16.81 7.59 3.59
N GLU A 18 16.62 6.65 2.67
CA GLU A 18 17.44 6.45 1.49
C GLU A 18 16.59 6.42 0.22
N GLU A 19 17.10 6.99 -0.86
CA GLU A 19 16.47 6.89 -2.18
C GLU A 19 16.70 5.49 -2.74
N ILE A 20 15.61 4.75 -3.00
CA ILE A 20 15.64 3.36 -3.49
C ILE A 20 15.27 3.23 -4.97
N ALA A 21 14.64 4.25 -5.53
CA ALA A 21 14.34 4.42 -6.94
C ALA A 21 14.15 5.91 -7.23
N GLU A 22 14.09 6.33 -8.48
CA GLU A 22 13.99 7.73 -8.87
C GLU A 22 12.80 8.43 -8.18
N GLY A 23 13.12 9.32 -7.22
CA GLY A 23 12.13 10.07 -6.43
C GLY A 23 11.33 9.22 -5.43
N ILE A 24 11.75 7.97 -5.16
CA ILE A 24 11.13 7.08 -4.18
C ILE A 24 12.14 6.76 -3.08
N PHE A 25 11.72 6.95 -1.84
CA PHE A 25 12.55 6.78 -0.65
C PHE A 25 12.03 5.64 0.23
N SER A 26 12.96 4.94 0.88
CA SER A 26 12.70 4.05 2.02
C SER A 26 13.06 4.77 3.31
N LEU A 27 12.06 5.02 4.14
CA LEU A 27 12.17 5.59 5.47
C LEU A 27 11.98 4.50 6.51
N VAL A 28 13.01 4.23 7.30
CA VAL A 28 12.93 3.35 8.46
C VAL A 28 12.86 4.20 9.73
N ILE A 29 11.82 3.97 10.53
CA ILE A 29 11.59 4.67 11.79
C ILE A 29 11.60 3.71 12.98
N LEU A 30 12.09 4.17 14.12
CA LEU A 30 11.99 3.48 15.40
C LEU A 30 10.71 3.93 16.10
N ALA A 31 9.74 3.03 16.20
CA ALA A 31 8.43 3.25 16.82
C ALA A 31 7.87 1.93 17.38
N PRO A 32 8.41 1.40 18.51
CA PRO A 32 8.16 0.02 18.96
C PRO A 32 6.69 -0.32 19.20
N ARG A 33 5.93 0.62 19.79
CA ARG A 33 4.50 0.41 20.05
C ARG A 33 3.67 0.33 18.75
N LEU A 34 4.10 1.08 17.72
CA LEU A 34 3.46 1.07 16.42
C LEU A 34 3.81 -0.23 15.68
N ALA A 35 5.10 -0.61 15.65
CA ALA A 35 5.58 -1.81 14.97
C ALA A 35 4.82 -3.07 15.43
N SER A 36 4.55 -3.18 16.74
CA SER A 36 3.79 -4.31 17.31
C SER A 36 2.28 -4.26 17.02
N ALA A 37 1.75 -3.13 16.57
CA ALA A 37 0.31 -2.94 16.41
C ALA A 37 -0.17 -2.93 14.94
N LEU A 38 0.73 -2.67 13.99
CA LEU A 38 0.43 -2.58 12.57
C LEU A 38 -0.01 -3.94 11.98
N LYS A 39 -0.96 -3.88 11.05
CA LYS A 39 -1.42 -5.02 10.25
C LYS A 39 -1.38 -4.67 8.78
N PRO A 40 -1.05 -5.60 7.87
CA PRO A 40 -0.99 -5.35 6.44
C PRO A 40 -2.22 -4.63 5.89
N GLY A 41 -1.97 -3.58 5.09
CA GLY A 41 -3.02 -2.73 4.52
C GLY A 41 -3.45 -1.55 5.40
N GLN A 42 -2.97 -1.45 6.64
CA GLN A 42 -3.14 -0.24 7.45
C GLN A 42 -2.12 0.84 7.04
N PHE A 43 -2.32 2.05 7.51
CA PHE A 43 -1.49 3.21 7.20
C PHE A 43 -1.14 4.02 8.46
N VAL A 44 -0.23 4.96 8.30
CA VAL A 44 0.14 5.95 9.32
C VAL A 44 0.03 7.36 8.75
N ASN A 45 -0.31 8.33 9.60
CA ASN A 45 -0.33 9.75 9.23
C ASN A 45 0.88 10.46 9.86
N ILE A 46 1.90 10.75 9.06
CA ILE A 46 3.16 11.35 9.52
C ILE A 46 3.03 12.87 9.57
N ARG A 47 3.49 13.46 10.65
CA ARG A 47 3.70 14.90 10.76
C ARG A 47 5.03 15.28 10.12
N VAL A 48 4.99 16.28 9.23
CA VAL A 48 6.19 16.85 8.60
C VAL A 48 6.37 18.28 9.12
N PRO A 49 7.20 18.50 10.15
CA PRO A 49 7.40 19.84 10.72
C PRO A 49 8.22 20.73 9.78
N GLY A 50 8.16 22.04 10.03
CA GLY A 50 9.05 23.04 9.39
C GLY A 50 8.37 24.06 8.50
N ASP A 51 7.06 23.93 8.23
CA ASP A 51 6.32 24.95 7.50
C ASP A 51 4.93 25.14 8.11
N ALA A 52 4.62 26.36 8.55
CA ALA A 52 3.34 26.68 9.16
C ALA A 52 2.15 26.61 8.18
N SER A 53 2.40 26.59 6.87
CA SER A 53 1.36 26.43 5.84
C SER A 53 0.97 24.96 5.63
N GLU A 54 1.77 23.99 6.10
CA GLU A 54 1.49 22.57 5.98
C GLU A 54 0.94 22.00 7.29
N LEU A 55 -0.35 22.16 7.47
CA LEU A 55 -1.05 21.75 8.70
C LEU A 55 -1.40 20.27 8.70
N LEU A 56 -1.52 19.64 7.53
CA LEU A 56 -2.00 18.27 7.41
C LEU A 56 -0.85 17.27 7.52
N ARG A 57 -1.15 16.14 8.15
CA ARG A 57 -0.28 14.96 8.15
C ARG A 57 -0.35 14.25 6.81
N ILE A 58 0.68 13.48 6.47
CA ILE A 58 0.73 12.70 5.25
C ILE A 58 0.34 11.26 5.56
N PRO A 59 -0.72 10.72 4.95
CA PRO A 59 -1.06 9.30 5.06
C PRO A 59 -0.10 8.48 4.19
N LEU A 60 0.56 7.50 4.79
CA LEU A 60 1.50 6.61 4.12
C LEU A 60 1.24 5.16 4.53
N SER A 61 1.20 4.27 3.55
CA SER A 61 1.28 2.84 3.79
C SER A 61 2.69 2.44 4.22
N TYR A 62 2.82 1.32 4.90
CA TYR A 62 4.11 0.77 5.27
C TYR A 62 4.42 -0.51 4.48
N VAL A 63 5.69 -0.87 4.42
CA VAL A 63 6.20 -2.06 3.72
C VAL A 63 6.43 -3.21 4.68
N SER A 64 7.04 -2.90 5.82
CA SER A 64 7.35 -3.89 6.85
C SER A 64 7.30 -3.26 8.24
N ALA A 65 7.00 -4.09 9.23
CA ALA A 65 7.06 -3.75 10.63
C ALA A 65 7.75 -4.88 11.40
N ASP A 66 8.81 -4.55 12.09
CA ASP A 66 9.59 -5.47 12.92
C ASP A 66 9.30 -5.18 14.39
N ALA A 67 8.50 -6.04 15.01
CA ALA A 67 8.11 -5.89 16.41
C ALA A 67 9.29 -6.18 17.38
N GLU A 68 10.28 -6.99 16.99
CA GLU A 68 11.44 -7.33 17.80
C GLU A 68 12.40 -6.14 17.91
N HIS A 69 12.71 -5.51 16.79
CA HIS A 69 13.57 -4.32 16.74
C HIS A 69 12.81 -3.01 16.94
N GLY A 70 11.47 -3.07 16.89
CA GLY A 70 10.59 -1.91 17.05
C GLY A 70 10.63 -0.95 15.87
N THR A 71 10.97 -1.41 14.68
CA THR A 71 11.09 -0.58 13.48
C THR A 71 9.92 -0.74 12.51
N VAL A 72 9.65 0.32 11.77
CA VAL A 72 8.67 0.34 10.67
C VAL A 72 9.33 0.93 9.44
N GLU A 73 9.22 0.24 8.32
CA GLU A 73 9.69 0.70 7.02
C GLU A 73 8.53 1.22 6.18
N ILE A 74 8.71 2.41 5.62
CA ILE A 74 7.72 3.14 4.83
C ILE A 74 8.39 3.57 3.53
N TRP A 75 7.84 3.16 2.38
CA TRP A 75 8.28 3.72 1.11
C TRP A 75 7.34 4.85 0.70
N TYR A 76 7.90 5.93 0.20
CA TYR A 76 7.13 7.10 -0.23
C TYR A 76 7.74 7.78 -1.46
N ALA A 77 6.88 8.35 -2.28
CA ALA A 77 7.30 9.14 -3.44
C ALA A 77 7.39 10.64 -3.08
N VAL A 78 8.38 11.31 -3.64
CA VAL A 78 8.53 12.76 -3.52
C VAL A 78 7.63 13.46 -4.53
N VAL A 79 6.41 13.82 -4.09
CA VAL A 79 5.38 14.42 -4.96
C VAL A 79 5.02 15.86 -4.60
N GLY A 80 5.46 16.35 -3.44
CA GLY A 80 5.12 17.70 -2.96
C GLY A 80 6.12 18.25 -1.96
N ASN A 81 5.84 19.43 -1.41
CA ASN A 81 6.76 20.12 -0.49
C ASN A 81 7.04 19.31 0.78
N ALA A 82 6.02 18.69 1.36
CA ALA A 82 6.18 17.93 2.58
C ALA A 82 7.02 16.67 2.35
N THR A 83 6.77 15.87 1.29
CA THR A 83 7.60 14.70 0.97
C THR A 83 9.02 15.09 0.54
N ARG A 84 9.21 16.27 -0.08
CA ARG A 84 10.54 16.80 -0.37
C ARG A 84 11.29 17.16 0.91
N ARG A 85 10.63 17.67 1.95
CA ARG A 85 11.27 17.86 3.26
C ARG A 85 11.55 16.53 3.94
N MET A 86 10.65 15.57 3.85
CA MET A 86 10.89 14.23 4.38
C MET A 86 12.14 13.60 3.78
N SER A 87 12.39 13.77 2.48
CA SER A 87 13.57 13.18 1.82
C SER A 87 14.91 13.75 2.33
N GLN A 88 14.87 14.83 3.08
CA GLN A 88 16.06 15.44 3.70
C GLN A 88 16.29 15.01 5.14
N TRP A 89 15.37 14.23 5.73
CA TRP A 89 15.52 13.73 7.09
C TRP A 89 16.73 12.81 7.20
N LYS A 90 17.45 12.98 8.30
CA LYS A 90 18.66 12.20 8.60
C LYS A 90 18.41 11.30 9.81
N PRO A 91 19.21 10.26 10.03
CA PRO A 91 19.16 9.49 11.25
C PRO A 91 19.12 10.38 12.50
N SER A 92 18.39 9.94 13.51
CA SER A 92 18.09 10.66 14.76
C SER A 92 17.18 11.89 14.62
N PHE A 93 16.63 12.18 13.42
CA PHE A 93 15.53 13.15 13.30
C PHE A 93 14.29 12.58 14.00
N THR A 94 13.60 13.42 14.74
CA THR A 94 12.40 13.02 15.48
C THR A 94 11.16 13.75 15.01
N SER A 95 10.04 13.05 14.95
CA SER A 95 8.72 13.62 14.73
C SER A 95 7.66 12.71 15.36
N ASP A 96 6.40 12.93 15.01
CA ASP A 96 5.30 12.12 15.48
C ASP A 96 4.38 11.69 14.32
N LEU A 97 3.62 10.63 14.56
CA LEU A 97 2.62 10.12 13.64
C LEU A 97 1.36 9.68 14.39
N LEU A 98 0.27 9.62 13.66
CA LEU A 98 -1.00 9.04 14.11
C LEU A 98 -1.18 7.68 13.42
N GLY A 99 -1.39 6.62 14.20
CA GLY A 99 -1.58 5.27 13.68
C GLY A 99 -1.80 4.21 14.76
N PRO A 100 -2.01 2.94 14.36
CA PRO A 100 -2.40 2.46 13.05
C PRO A 100 -3.73 3.08 12.59
N GLY A 101 -3.84 3.44 11.31
CA GLY A 101 -5.07 3.92 10.71
C GLY A 101 -5.75 2.88 9.85
N GLY A 102 -7.07 2.91 9.82
CA GLY A 102 -7.87 2.11 8.91
C GLY A 102 -7.91 0.62 9.20
N ARG A 103 -8.44 -0.11 8.20
CA ARG A 103 -8.56 -1.57 8.17
C ARG A 103 -7.59 -2.12 7.15
N GLY A 104 -6.96 -3.23 7.50
CA GLY A 104 -6.06 -3.95 6.61
C GLY A 104 -6.78 -4.90 5.66
N TRP A 105 -5.97 -5.61 4.89
CA TRP A 105 -6.41 -6.67 3.98
C TRP A 105 -7.11 -7.81 4.72
N LYS A 106 -8.03 -8.48 4.00
CA LYS A 106 -8.80 -9.60 4.52
C LYS A 106 -8.94 -10.69 3.46
N ALA A 107 -7.84 -11.38 3.19
CA ALA A 107 -7.92 -12.56 2.35
C ALA A 107 -8.98 -13.54 2.87
N PRO A 108 -9.83 -14.11 2.01
CA PRO A 108 -10.82 -15.12 2.41
C PRO A 108 -10.17 -16.33 3.09
N GLU A 109 -10.88 -16.93 4.05
CA GLU A 109 -10.42 -18.19 4.65
C GLU A 109 -10.24 -19.27 3.58
N GLY A 110 -9.17 -20.04 3.68
CA GLY A 110 -8.86 -21.10 2.72
C GLY A 110 -8.28 -20.61 1.40
N THR A 111 -7.86 -19.33 1.32
CA THR A 111 -7.08 -18.84 0.17
C THR A 111 -5.83 -19.69 0.00
N LYS A 112 -5.64 -20.21 -1.21
CA LYS A 112 -4.49 -21.07 -1.57
C LYS A 112 -3.53 -20.38 -2.53
N ARG A 113 -4.05 -19.53 -3.41
CA ARG A 113 -3.26 -18.77 -4.38
C ARG A 113 -3.83 -17.37 -4.53
N ALA A 114 -2.98 -16.38 -4.40
CA ALA A 114 -3.31 -14.96 -4.51
C ALA A 114 -2.53 -14.30 -5.64
N LEU A 115 -3.16 -13.33 -6.31
CA LEU A 115 -2.50 -12.39 -7.21
C LEU A 115 -2.44 -11.02 -6.54
N VAL A 116 -1.23 -10.46 -6.40
CA VAL A 116 -1.05 -9.09 -5.92
C VAL A 116 -0.61 -8.20 -7.08
N VAL A 117 -1.27 -7.03 -7.21
CA VAL A 117 -1.01 -6.09 -8.32
C VAL A 117 -0.68 -4.72 -7.76
N GLY A 118 0.54 -4.26 -7.97
CA GLY A 118 1.03 -2.97 -7.45
C GLY A 118 1.49 -2.03 -8.56
N GLY A 119 1.03 -0.77 -8.54
CA GLY A 119 1.46 0.26 -9.49
C GLY A 119 2.15 1.44 -8.81
N GLY A 120 3.40 1.73 -9.21
CA GLY A 120 4.21 2.80 -8.63
C GLY A 120 4.33 2.67 -7.12
N ILE A 121 4.01 3.75 -6.38
CA ILE A 121 4.06 3.73 -4.91
C ILE A 121 2.90 2.93 -4.26
N GLY A 122 2.03 2.30 -5.04
CA GLY A 122 1.07 1.31 -4.55
C GLY A 122 1.68 -0.08 -4.30
N VAL A 123 2.94 -0.32 -4.62
CA VAL A 123 3.65 -1.58 -4.36
C VAL A 123 3.79 -1.89 -2.85
N PRO A 124 4.18 -0.97 -1.97
CA PRO A 124 4.36 -1.22 -0.54
C PRO A 124 3.20 -1.97 0.14
N PRO A 125 1.94 -1.53 0.06
CA PRO A 125 0.85 -2.21 0.77
C PRO A 125 0.56 -3.62 0.25
N VAL A 126 0.76 -3.89 -1.05
CA VAL A 126 0.57 -5.24 -1.60
C VAL A 126 1.78 -6.14 -1.34
N LEU A 127 2.99 -5.59 -1.25
CA LEU A 127 4.18 -6.33 -0.81
C LEU A 127 4.10 -6.73 0.66
N CYS A 128 3.61 -5.83 1.52
CA CYS A 128 3.34 -6.14 2.93
C CYS A 128 2.35 -7.30 3.07
N LEU A 129 1.27 -7.31 2.28
CA LEU A 129 0.32 -8.42 2.23
C LEU A 129 0.97 -9.71 1.71
N ALA A 130 1.76 -9.64 0.63
CA ALA A 130 2.43 -10.80 0.06
C ALA A 130 3.32 -11.51 1.09
N ARG A 131 4.04 -10.76 1.92
CA ARG A 131 4.85 -11.30 3.03
C ARG A 131 3.99 -12.11 4.01
N GLU A 132 2.83 -11.61 4.40
CA GLU A 132 1.91 -12.32 5.29
C GLU A 132 1.35 -13.58 4.63
N LEU A 133 0.90 -13.48 3.37
CA LEU A 133 0.33 -14.62 2.63
C LEU A 133 1.34 -15.76 2.44
N VAL A 134 2.56 -15.41 1.99
CA VAL A 134 3.64 -16.42 1.81
C VAL A 134 4.01 -17.05 3.16
N SER A 135 4.11 -16.28 4.23
CA SER A 135 4.38 -16.83 5.57
C SER A 135 3.27 -17.76 6.08
N ALA A 136 2.03 -17.56 5.61
CA ALA A 136 0.90 -18.43 5.88
C ALA A 136 0.80 -19.65 4.92
N GLY A 137 1.76 -19.82 4.01
CA GLY A 137 1.79 -20.92 3.05
C GLY A 137 0.87 -20.76 1.84
N VAL A 138 0.45 -19.52 1.55
CA VAL A 138 -0.32 -19.18 0.35
C VAL A 138 0.63 -18.95 -0.81
N ALA A 139 0.38 -19.58 -1.97
CA ALA A 139 1.10 -19.28 -3.20
C ALA A 139 0.75 -17.86 -3.67
N VAL A 140 1.75 -17.07 -4.04
CA VAL A 140 1.57 -15.68 -4.44
C VAL A 140 2.23 -15.41 -5.78
N ASP A 141 1.47 -14.83 -6.71
CA ASP A 141 1.98 -14.21 -7.91
C ASP A 141 1.90 -12.69 -7.79
N ALA A 142 2.82 -11.97 -8.39
CA ALA A 142 2.87 -10.53 -8.35
C ALA A 142 2.94 -9.91 -9.74
N CYS A 143 2.18 -8.82 -9.96
CA CYS A 143 2.32 -7.95 -11.13
C CYS A 143 2.70 -6.56 -10.65
N VAL A 144 3.85 -6.05 -11.12
CA VAL A 144 4.39 -4.75 -10.72
C VAL A 144 4.44 -3.83 -11.93
N GLY A 145 3.89 -2.62 -11.78
CA GLY A 145 3.90 -1.60 -12.82
C GLY A 145 4.58 -0.31 -12.37
N ALA A 146 5.26 0.35 -13.29
CA ALA A 146 5.81 1.70 -13.11
C ALA A 146 5.86 2.46 -14.43
N ALA A 147 6.04 3.79 -14.38
CA ALA A 147 6.22 4.59 -15.60
C ALA A 147 7.51 4.23 -16.36
N SER A 148 8.58 3.85 -15.65
CA SER A 148 9.88 3.49 -16.20
C SER A 148 10.64 2.53 -15.28
N ALA A 149 11.71 1.92 -15.78
CA ALA A 149 12.60 1.07 -14.99
C ALA A 149 13.22 1.79 -13.79
N SER A 150 13.52 3.09 -13.91
CA SER A 150 14.09 3.90 -12.81
C SER A 150 13.13 4.10 -11.64
N LYS A 151 11.82 3.90 -11.84
CA LYS A 151 10.76 4.05 -10.84
C LYS A 151 10.20 2.72 -10.34
N LEU A 152 10.73 1.60 -10.80
CA LEU A 152 10.34 0.28 -10.30
C LEU A 152 10.85 0.07 -8.88
N VAL A 153 9.96 -0.40 -8.00
CA VAL A 153 10.29 -0.80 -6.63
C VAL A 153 9.67 -2.16 -6.29
N GLY A 154 10.25 -2.87 -5.33
CA GLY A 154 9.70 -4.12 -4.78
C GLY A 154 9.91 -5.37 -5.62
N LEU A 155 10.48 -5.26 -6.83
CA LEU A 155 10.66 -6.41 -7.72
C LEU A 155 11.52 -7.52 -7.09
N GLU A 156 12.67 -7.13 -6.54
CA GLU A 156 13.58 -8.07 -5.89
C GLU A 156 13.00 -8.59 -4.56
N ASP A 157 12.21 -7.76 -3.87
CA ASP A 157 11.49 -8.21 -2.66
C ASP A 157 10.50 -9.33 -2.96
N PHE A 158 9.67 -9.20 -4.01
CA PHE A 158 8.73 -10.27 -4.40
C PHE A 158 9.47 -11.54 -4.82
N ARG A 159 10.60 -11.42 -5.53
CA ARG A 159 11.44 -12.57 -5.88
C ARG A 159 12.05 -13.24 -4.66
N ALA A 160 12.57 -12.45 -3.72
CA ALA A 160 13.15 -12.94 -2.48
C ALA A 160 12.11 -13.61 -1.56
N LEU A 161 10.85 -13.20 -1.63
CA LEU A 161 9.74 -13.87 -0.95
C LEU A 161 9.42 -15.26 -1.51
N GLY A 162 9.92 -15.59 -2.71
CA GLY A 162 9.58 -16.83 -3.39
C GLY A 162 8.20 -16.81 -4.04
N CYS A 163 7.75 -15.64 -4.51
CA CYS A 163 6.57 -15.58 -5.37
C CYS A 163 6.76 -16.44 -6.62
N ASP A 164 5.74 -17.23 -6.99
CA ASP A 164 5.83 -18.20 -8.09
C ASP A 164 6.08 -17.50 -9.43
N GLN A 165 5.37 -16.40 -9.67
CA GLN A 165 5.56 -15.55 -10.85
C GLN A 165 5.65 -14.07 -10.41
N VAL A 166 6.58 -13.33 -11.02
CA VAL A 166 6.70 -11.87 -10.83
C VAL A 166 6.73 -11.21 -12.21
N CYS A 167 5.57 -10.70 -12.64
CA CYS A 167 5.40 -9.99 -13.89
C CYS A 167 5.73 -8.50 -13.71
N VAL A 168 6.40 -7.92 -14.70
CA VAL A 168 6.79 -6.51 -14.72
C VAL A 168 6.32 -5.86 -16.00
N ALA A 169 5.75 -4.66 -15.88
CA ALA A 169 5.46 -3.81 -17.04
C ALA A 169 5.85 -2.36 -16.74
N THR A 170 6.37 -1.67 -17.74
CA THR A 170 6.65 -0.23 -17.66
C THR A 170 5.98 0.48 -18.83
N ASP A 171 5.43 1.67 -18.56
CA ASP A 171 4.69 2.44 -19.58
C ASP A 171 5.57 2.72 -20.79
N ASP A 172 6.86 3.00 -20.58
CA ASP A 172 7.87 3.29 -21.61
C ASP A 172 8.58 2.05 -22.20
N GLY A 173 8.30 0.85 -21.67
CA GLY A 173 8.93 -0.40 -22.10
C GLY A 173 10.39 -0.56 -21.69
N SER A 174 10.90 0.25 -20.77
CA SER A 174 12.30 0.19 -20.31
C SER A 174 12.60 -1.01 -19.41
N ALA A 175 11.58 -1.69 -18.88
CA ALA A 175 11.70 -2.97 -18.17
C ALA A 175 10.43 -3.81 -18.29
N GLY A 176 10.58 -5.12 -18.46
CA GLY A 176 9.48 -6.06 -18.60
C GLY A 176 8.67 -5.84 -19.88
N ALA A 177 7.35 -6.01 -19.80
CA ALA A 177 6.45 -5.72 -20.90
C ALA A 177 6.29 -4.20 -21.08
N CYS A 178 6.13 -3.74 -22.32
CA CYS A 178 5.75 -2.34 -22.59
C CYS A 178 4.26 -2.17 -22.39
N GLY A 179 3.85 -1.25 -21.53
CA GLY A 179 2.46 -0.98 -21.19
C GLY A 179 2.15 -1.13 -19.71
N PHE A 180 0.98 -1.62 -19.39
CA PHE A 180 0.46 -1.61 -18.03
C PHE A 180 0.53 -3.00 -17.38
N CYS A 181 0.81 -3.06 -16.08
CA CYS A 181 0.79 -4.32 -15.32
C CYS A 181 -0.60 -4.97 -15.24
N THR A 182 -1.65 -4.27 -15.65
CA THR A 182 -3.01 -4.82 -15.80
C THR A 182 -3.09 -5.90 -16.88
N ASP A 183 -2.26 -5.84 -17.92
CA ASP A 183 -2.33 -6.78 -19.02
C ASP A 183 -1.85 -8.17 -18.57
N PRO A 184 -0.62 -8.36 -18.04
CA PRO A 184 -0.21 -9.64 -17.49
C PRO A 184 -1.09 -10.09 -16.30
N ALA A 185 -1.63 -9.17 -15.49
CA ALA A 185 -2.56 -9.54 -14.43
C ALA A 185 -3.85 -10.16 -14.99
N SER A 186 -4.39 -9.59 -16.07
CA SER A 186 -5.60 -10.12 -16.75
C SER A 186 -5.33 -11.49 -17.39
N GLU A 187 -4.17 -11.69 -17.99
CA GLU A 187 -3.74 -12.98 -18.56
C GLU A 187 -3.66 -14.07 -17.49
N LEU A 188 -3.04 -13.76 -16.34
CA LEU A 188 -2.95 -14.67 -15.21
C LEU A 188 -4.33 -15.03 -14.65
N LEU A 189 -5.22 -14.04 -14.50
CA LEU A 189 -6.58 -14.26 -14.01
C LEU A 189 -7.39 -15.13 -15.00
N ALA A 190 -7.25 -14.89 -16.31
CA ALA A 190 -7.90 -15.69 -17.34
C ALA A 190 -7.40 -17.15 -17.37
N ALA A 191 -6.13 -17.38 -17.04
CA ALA A 191 -5.56 -18.73 -16.91
C ALA A 191 -6.15 -19.47 -15.67
N GLY A 192 -6.65 -18.74 -14.68
CA GLY A 192 -7.35 -19.30 -13.53
C GLY A 192 -6.45 -19.76 -12.39
N GLY A 193 -7.08 -20.34 -11.37
CA GLY A 193 -6.39 -20.90 -10.20
C GLY A 193 -6.25 -19.97 -9.00
N TYR A 194 -6.66 -18.71 -9.12
CA TYR A 194 -6.63 -17.73 -8.03
C TYR A 194 -7.89 -17.78 -7.17
N ASN A 195 -7.72 -17.53 -5.87
CA ASN A 195 -8.82 -17.41 -4.91
C ASN A 195 -8.96 -15.98 -4.38
N TYR A 196 -7.93 -15.15 -4.57
CA TYR A 196 -7.88 -13.81 -4.03
C TYR A 196 -7.02 -12.89 -4.90
N VAL A 197 -7.46 -11.65 -5.06
CA VAL A 197 -6.74 -10.58 -5.73
C VAL A 197 -6.63 -9.39 -4.79
N ALA A 198 -5.44 -8.81 -4.70
CA ALA A 198 -5.21 -7.57 -3.98
C ALA A 198 -4.52 -6.54 -4.88
N THR A 199 -5.03 -5.32 -4.92
CA THR A 199 -4.46 -4.28 -5.79
C THR A 199 -4.31 -2.94 -5.09
N CYS A 200 -3.22 -2.22 -5.42
CA CYS A 200 -3.00 -0.84 -5.00
C CYS A 200 -2.19 -0.08 -6.05
N GLY A 201 -2.58 1.17 -6.31
CA GLY A 201 -1.94 2.04 -7.29
C GLY A 201 -2.93 3.04 -7.89
N PRO A 202 -2.69 3.54 -9.11
CA PRO A 202 -3.60 4.44 -9.79
C PRO A 202 -5.03 3.89 -9.91
N GLY A 203 -6.06 4.73 -9.67
CA GLY A 203 -7.46 4.31 -9.68
C GLY A 203 -7.87 3.56 -10.96
N VAL A 204 -7.42 4.05 -12.13
CA VAL A 204 -7.67 3.38 -13.43
C VAL A 204 -7.05 1.98 -13.48
N MET A 205 -5.86 1.78 -12.91
CA MET A 205 -5.23 0.46 -12.81
C MET A 205 -6.06 -0.47 -11.92
N MET A 206 -6.39 -0.01 -10.72
CA MET A 206 -7.17 -0.81 -9.76
C MET A 206 -8.55 -1.19 -10.30
N SER A 207 -9.24 -0.27 -11.00
CA SER A 207 -10.54 -0.56 -11.62
C SER A 207 -10.46 -1.65 -12.70
N LYS A 208 -9.39 -1.63 -13.53
CA LYS A 208 -9.16 -2.68 -14.54
C LYS A 208 -8.86 -4.04 -13.88
N VAL A 209 -8.01 -4.07 -12.85
CA VAL A 209 -7.73 -5.30 -12.09
C VAL A 209 -9.00 -5.85 -11.45
N ALA A 210 -9.82 -4.99 -10.84
CA ALA A 210 -11.10 -5.36 -10.25
C ALA A 210 -12.07 -5.96 -11.28
N ALA A 211 -12.16 -5.36 -12.48
CA ALA A 211 -12.97 -5.88 -13.56
C ALA A 211 -12.49 -7.27 -14.02
N ALA A 212 -11.17 -7.46 -14.24
CA ALA A 212 -10.61 -8.74 -14.63
C ALA A 212 -10.83 -9.82 -13.55
N ALA A 213 -10.71 -9.46 -12.28
CA ALA A 213 -11.00 -10.36 -11.16
C ALA A 213 -12.48 -10.77 -11.13
N ALA A 214 -13.40 -9.82 -11.38
CA ALA A 214 -14.83 -10.09 -11.43
C ALA A 214 -15.20 -11.01 -12.63
N GLU A 215 -14.59 -10.80 -13.80
CA GLU A 215 -14.76 -11.68 -14.97
C GLU A 215 -14.26 -13.10 -14.69
N ALA A 216 -13.18 -13.23 -13.93
CA ALA A 216 -12.64 -14.52 -13.51
C ALA A 216 -13.41 -15.14 -12.30
N GLY A 217 -14.38 -14.43 -11.73
CA GLY A 217 -15.12 -14.88 -10.54
C GLY A 217 -14.27 -14.91 -9.25
N VAL A 218 -13.20 -14.11 -9.16
CA VAL A 218 -12.27 -14.07 -8.03
C VAL A 218 -12.55 -12.85 -7.16
N TYR A 219 -12.57 -13.05 -5.84
CA TYR A 219 -12.72 -11.97 -4.89
C TYR A 219 -11.51 -11.02 -4.93
N CYS A 220 -11.77 -9.72 -5.01
CA CYS A 220 -10.76 -8.68 -5.13
C CYS A 220 -10.90 -7.62 -4.05
N GLU A 221 -9.80 -7.23 -3.43
CA GLU A 221 -9.70 -6.05 -2.58
C GLU A 221 -8.77 -5.01 -3.21
N ALA A 222 -9.11 -3.73 -3.00
CA ALA A 222 -8.33 -2.59 -3.46
C ALA A 222 -8.00 -1.65 -2.30
N SER A 223 -6.73 -1.23 -2.19
CA SER A 223 -6.31 -0.22 -1.24
C SER A 223 -6.36 1.16 -1.90
N LEU A 224 -7.35 1.96 -1.50
CA LEU A 224 -7.66 3.24 -2.13
C LEU A 224 -6.95 4.40 -1.45
N GLU A 225 -6.28 5.21 -2.25
CA GLU A 225 -5.74 6.49 -1.80
C GLU A 225 -6.82 7.58 -1.83
N ARG A 226 -6.92 8.33 -0.74
CA ARG A 226 -7.79 9.51 -0.62
C ARG A 226 -7.09 10.59 0.18
N MET A 227 -7.36 11.85 -0.17
CA MET A 227 -6.89 12.97 0.64
C MET A 227 -7.41 12.81 2.07
N MET A 228 -6.55 12.97 3.05
CA MET A 228 -6.90 12.87 4.46
C MET A 228 -6.55 14.15 5.19
N SER A 229 -7.50 14.66 6.01
CA SER A 229 -7.23 15.76 6.93
C SER A 229 -7.00 15.23 8.34
N CYS A 230 -8.01 14.65 8.99
CA CYS A 230 -7.88 14.18 10.36
C CYS A 230 -7.24 12.79 10.51
N GLY A 231 -7.54 11.85 9.60
CA GLY A 231 -7.04 10.48 9.64
C GLY A 231 -7.71 9.54 10.65
N PHE A 232 -8.73 10.00 11.39
CA PHE A 232 -9.41 9.25 12.47
C PHE A 232 -10.95 9.36 12.45
N GLY A 233 -11.54 9.69 11.29
CA GLY A 233 -12.99 9.63 11.09
C GLY A 233 -13.80 10.87 11.45
N ALA A 234 -13.17 12.00 11.83
CA ALA A 234 -13.91 13.19 12.29
C ALA A 234 -14.36 14.14 11.18
N CYS A 235 -13.61 14.21 10.03
CA CYS A 235 -13.80 15.30 9.06
C CYS A 235 -14.47 14.89 7.74
N SER A 236 -14.64 13.60 7.47
CA SER A 236 -15.22 13.04 6.24
C SER A 236 -14.51 13.44 4.92
N THR A 237 -13.29 13.97 4.98
CA THR A 237 -12.53 14.36 3.79
C THR A 237 -12.16 13.15 2.92
N CYS A 238 -11.85 12.00 3.54
CA CYS A 238 -11.36 10.81 2.86
C CYS A 238 -12.49 9.85 2.42
N ASN A 239 -13.68 10.36 2.14
CA ASN A 239 -14.82 9.53 1.77
C ASN A 239 -14.60 8.84 0.42
N VAL A 240 -14.97 7.57 0.37
CA VAL A 240 -15.08 6.72 -0.81
C VAL A 240 -16.55 6.43 -1.05
N GLU A 241 -17.01 6.60 -2.28
CA GLU A 241 -18.34 6.19 -2.69
C GLU A 241 -18.37 4.68 -2.93
N THR A 242 -19.22 4.01 -2.17
CA THR A 242 -19.42 2.56 -2.27
C THR A 242 -20.89 2.23 -2.47
N THR A 243 -21.21 1.02 -2.88
CA THR A 243 -22.59 0.54 -2.95
C THR A 243 -23.31 0.54 -1.60
N ASP A 244 -22.55 0.55 -0.50
CA ASP A 244 -23.07 0.64 0.87
C ASP A 244 -23.13 2.12 1.37
N GLY A 245 -22.94 3.10 0.46
CA GLY A 245 -22.91 4.54 0.76
C GLY A 245 -21.50 5.10 0.94
N MET A 246 -21.42 6.36 1.40
CA MET A 246 -20.15 7.05 1.61
C MET A 246 -19.40 6.49 2.84
N GLN A 247 -18.18 6.04 2.65
CA GLN A 247 -17.35 5.43 3.70
C GLN A 247 -16.00 6.13 3.80
N GLY A 248 -15.60 6.53 5.01
CA GLY A 248 -14.31 7.17 5.24
C GLY A 248 -13.16 6.16 5.12
N ALA A 249 -12.22 6.40 4.19
CA ALA A 249 -11.06 5.52 4.00
C ALA A 249 -10.22 5.35 5.26
N CYS A 250 -10.13 6.35 6.11
CA CYS A 250 -9.38 6.28 7.37
C CYS A 250 -10.01 5.37 8.44
N MET A 251 -11.30 4.99 8.31
CA MET A 251 -12.02 4.16 9.28
C MET A 251 -12.50 2.85 8.68
N CYS A 252 -13.06 2.90 7.46
CA CYS A 252 -13.64 1.73 6.79
C CYS A 252 -12.67 1.08 5.79
N GLY A 253 -11.71 1.86 5.26
CA GLY A 253 -10.62 1.45 4.39
C GLY A 253 -9.25 1.53 5.09
N PRO A 254 -8.14 1.77 4.36
CA PRO A 254 -8.06 2.08 2.93
C PRO A 254 -8.41 0.89 2.03
N VAL A 255 -8.42 -0.33 2.57
CA VAL A 255 -8.73 -1.56 1.83
C VAL A 255 -10.24 -1.76 1.77
N PHE A 256 -10.77 -1.86 0.57
CA PHE A 256 -12.18 -2.08 0.28
C PHE A 256 -12.38 -3.31 -0.61
N ASP A 257 -13.50 -3.98 -0.45
CA ASP A 257 -14.03 -4.92 -1.43
C ASP A 257 -14.22 -4.18 -2.76
N ALA A 258 -13.47 -4.58 -3.78
CA ALA A 258 -13.43 -3.90 -5.06
C ALA A 258 -14.80 -3.89 -5.77
N SER A 259 -15.65 -4.90 -5.53
CA SER A 259 -17.01 -4.98 -6.07
C SER A 259 -17.95 -3.91 -5.53
N LYS A 260 -17.58 -3.28 -4.41
CA LYS A 260 -18.37 -2.23 -3.75
C LYS A 260 -17.93 -0.82 -4.09
N VAL A 261 -16.77 -0.64 -4.71
CA VAL A 261 -16.26 0.69 -5.08
C VAL A 261 -16.99 1.23 -6.29
N VAL A 262 -17.61 2.41 -6.16
CA VAL A 262 -18.35 3.06 -7.26
C VAL A 262 -17.45 4.03 -8.02
N VAL A 263 -16.62 4.81 -7.30
CA VAL A 263 -15.71 5.80 -7.89
C VAL A 263 -14.27 5.49 -7.46
N TRP A 264 -13.44 5.23 -8.46
CA TRP A 264 -12.04 4.83 -8.32
C TRP A 264 -11.06 6.00 -8.22
#